data_d9196984b22a7fa0e6995df3b45ae1b9
#
_entry.id   d9196984b22a7fa0e6995df3b45ae1b9
#
_cell.length_a   1.000
_cell.length_b   1.000
_cell.length_c   1.000
_cell.angle_alpha   90.00
_cell.angle_beta   90.00
_cell.angle_gamma   90.00
#
_symmetry.space_group_name_H-M   'P 1'
#
loop_
_entity.id
_entity.type
_entity.pdbx_description
1 polymer ?
#
loop_
_entity_poly.entity_id
_entity_poly.type
_entity_poly.pdbx_seq_one_letter_code
_entity_poly.pdbx_strand_id
1 'polypeptide(L)'
;SEAWLSGRKGLRSGGTACVATADLPALPLRQIAPGILLFQGDPVQLEDSPDGRIANLAAVVGDASVAVIDSGVSRAQGQQLYAAIRRVTDRPISHLIVTHMHPDHAMGSAVFAEAGAEIVGHRALPRALEARAPTYLDNMARLFGPQAMIGTEVLAPDVVVGNRLTIDLGGRVLQLNAAQTAHTDNDLWIRDQATGTLFTGDLVFRDLTPIVDGSVLGWLDWLARPPRPAPPLIVPGHGAISDEWTAAAGPQIRFLKALVDQTRQRIGEGQPMSQAVPQIGKALAPMADGWNSFDMSVARDATAAYKELEWE
;
A
#
# COMPACT_ATOMS: atom_id res chain seq x y z
N SER A 1 -25.94 -2.55 5.40
CA SER A 1 -24.68 -2.12 4.76
C SER A 1 -23.82 -1.22 5.64
N GLU A 2 -24.33 -0.70 6.75
CA GLU A 2 -23.55 0.15 7.70
C GLU A 2 -22.60 -0.64 8.62
N ALA A 3 -22.65 -1.95 8.59
CA ALA A 3 -21.88 -2.81 9.50
C ALA A 3 -20.41 -2.98 9.10
N TRP A 4 -19.98 -2.54 7.93
CA TRP A 4 -18.65 -2.83 7.38
C TRP A 4 -17.62 -1.73 7.61
N LEU A 5 -18.08 -0.50 7.78
CA LEU A 5 -17.26 0.63 8.16
C LEU A 5 -17.72 1.09 9.54
N SER A 6 -17.03 0.63 10.59
CA SER A 6 -17.27 1.18 11.91
C SER A 6 -16.66 2.58 11.97
N GLY A 7 -17.46 3.58 11.60
CA GLY A 7 -17.13 4.96 11.87
C GLY A 7 -17.09 5.14 13.38
N ARG A 8 -15.93 5.37 13.95
CA ARG A 8 -15.80 5.65 15.37
C ARG A 8 -16.30 7.06 15.67
N LYS A 9 -17.61 7.21 15.82
CA LYS A 9 -18.21 8.32 16.56
C LYS A 9 -18.28 7.92 18.03
N GLY A 10 -17.25 8.17 18.77
CA GLY A 10 -17.25 7.94 20.22
C GLY A 10 -15.95 8.40 20.84
N LEU A 11 -16.02 9.17 21.89
CA LEU A 11 -14.91 9.60 22.74
C LEU A 11 -14.00 8.41 23.05
N ARG A 12 -12.78 8.46 22.53
CA ARG A 12 -11.70 7.60 23.01
C ARG A 12 -11.40 8.03 24.43
N SER A 13 -11.96 7.31 25.41
CA SER A 13 -11.49 7.42 26.79
C SER A 13 -10.01 7.07 26.78
N GLY A 14 -9.14 7.95 27.29
CA GLY A 14 -7.69 7.79 27.32
C GLY A 14 -7.21 6.67 28.25
N GLY A 15 -7.73 5.47 28.07
CA GLY A 15 -7.20 4.25 28.64
C GLY A 15 -6.34 3.59 27.60
N THR A 16 -5.11 3.27 27.93
CA THR A 16 -4.24 2.34 27.20
C THR A 16 -5.00 1.02 27.07
N ALA A 17 -5.81 0.89 26.00
CA ALA A 17 -6.41 -0.39 25.70
C ALA A 17 -5.25 -1.36 25.44
N CYS A 18 -5.15 -2.37 26.27
CA CYS A 18 -4.13 -3.41 26.13
C CYS A 18 -4.44 -4.16 24.83
N VAL A 19 -3.70 -3.83 23.77
CA VAL A 19 -3.77 -4.60 22.53
C VAL A 19 -3.27 -5.99 22.87
N ALA A 20 -4.16 -6.99 22.77
CA ALA A 20 -3.80 -8.36 23.05
C ALA A 20 -2.78 -8.83 21.99
N THR A 21 -1.52 -8.88 22.39
CA THR A 21 -0.41 -9.37 21.55
C THR A 21 -0.02 -10.80 21.94
N ALA A 22 -0.85 -11.47 22.76
CA ALA A 22 -0.56 -12.77 23.35
C ALA A 22 -0.06 -13.76 22.30
N ASP A 23 1.17 -14.21 22.52
CA ASP A 23 1.84 -15.30 21.82
C ASP A 23 2.07 -15.17 20.30
N LEU A 24 1.77 -14.03 19.69
CA LEU A 24 2.10 -13.80 18.29
C LEU A 24 3.57 -13.38 18.15
N PRO A 25 4.33 -14.02 17.25
CA PRO A 25 5.69 -13.61 16.98
C PRO A 25 5.70 -12.19 16.40
N ALA A 26 6.60 -11.33 16.90
CA ALA A 26 6.78 -10.00 16.32
C ALA A 26 7.32 -10.10 14.91
N LEU A 27 6.88 -9.19 14.01
CA LEU A 27 7.49 -9.06 12.70
C LEU A 27 8.95 -8.61 12.83
N PRO A 28 9.85 -9.13 11.97
CA PRO A 28 11.23 -8.68 11.97
C PRO A 28 11.34 -7.24 11.41
N LEU A 29 11.48 -6.28 12.31
CA LEU A 29 11.75 -4.88 11.94
C LEU A 29 13.25 -4.62 11.92
N ARG A 30 13.69 -3.87 10.91
CA ARG A 30 15.05 -3.33 10.86
C ARG A 30 15.02 -1.81 10.74
N GLN A 31 15.99 -1.16 11.35
CA GLN A 31 16.17 0.28 11.15
C GLN A 31 16.86 0.52 9.81
N ILE A 32 16.23 1.33 8.96
CA ILE A 32 16.73 1.66 7.62
C ILE A 32 17.28 3.10 7.52
N ALA A 33 16.88 3.95 8.43
CA ALA A 33 17.35 5.32 8.61
C ALA A 33 17.08 5.71 10.08
N PRO A 34 17.66 6.80 10.60
CA PRO A 34 17.42 7.23 11.97
C PRO A 34 15.92 7.34 12.27
N GLY A 35 15.44 6.55 13.24
CA GLY A 35 14.04 6.51 13.67
C GLY A 35 13.06 5.90 12.67
N ILE A 36 13.52 5.26 11.61
CA ILE A 36 12.66 4.58 10.64
C ILE A 36 12.88 3.07 10.72
N LEU A 37 11.81 2.35 11.04
CA LEU A 37 11.78 0.89 11.13
C LEU A 37 10.99 0.34 9.94
N LEU A 38 11.48 -0.73 9.35
CA LEU A 38 10.86 -1.38 8.20
C LEU A 38 10.73 -2.88 8.40
N PHE A 39 9.54 -3.40 8.15
CA PHE A 39 9.30 -4.78 7.76
C PHE A 39 9.21 -4.84 6.23
N GLN A 40 10.10 -5.59 5.60
CA GLN A 40 10.06 -5.81 4.16
C GLN A 40 9.33 -7.11 3.87
N GLY A 41 8.19 -7.01 3.18
CA GLY A 41 7.38 -8.16 2.78
C GLY A 41 8.02 -8.96 1.66
N ASP A 42 7.50 -10.16 1.44
CA ASP A 42 7.88 -10.98 0.29
C ASP A 42 7.30 -10.36 -1.00
N PRO A 43 8.11 -10.12 -2.02
CA PRO A 43 7.65 -9.45 -3.24
C PRO A 43 6.93 -10.42 -4.18
N VAL A 44 5.79 -10.94 -3.75
CA VAL A 44 4.90 -11.82 -4.51
C VAL A 44 3.45 -11.36 -4.37
N GLN A 45 2.55 -11.81 -5.23
CA GLN A 45 1.13 -11.55 -5.06
C GLN A 45 0.52 -12.37 -3.91
N LEU A 46 -0.64 -11.93 -3.40
CA LEU A 46 -1.32 -12.61 -2.29
C LEU A 46 -1.59 -14.08 -2.57
N GLU A 47 -1.91 -14.42 -3.82
CA GLU A 47 -2.16 -15.79 -4.27
C GLU A 47 -0.90 -16.69 -4.23
N ASP A 48 0.28 -16.09 -4.31
CA ASP A 48 1.57 -16.80 -4.26
C ASP A 48 2.19 -16.77 -2.85
N SER A 49 1.54 -16.10 -1.90
CA SER A 49 2.02 -15.96 -0.52
C SER A 49 1.37 -16.99 0.41
N PRO A 50 2.13 -17.62 1.32
CA PRO A 50 1.54 -18.56 2.29
C PRO A 50 0.72 -17.86 3.39
N ASP A 51 1.00 -16.60 3.69
CA ASP A 51 0.43 -15.89 4.84
C ASP A 51 0.06 -14.43 4.59
N GLY A 52 0.25 -13.93 3.36
CA GLY A 52 -0.08 -12.57 2.97
C GLY A 52 0.91 -11.49 3.44
N ARG A 53 2.08 -11.85 3.93
CA ARG A 53 3.14 -10.92 4.35
C ARG A 53 3.89 -10.35 3.16
N ILE A 54 3.20 -9.65 2.30
CA ILE A 54 3.75 -9.18 1.02
C ILE A 54 4.04 -7.67 0.99
N ALA A 55 3.32 -6.87 1.79
CA ALA A 55 3.52 -5.42 1.82
C ALA A 55 4.70 -5.02 2.71
N ASN A 56 5.37 -3.95 2.33
CA ASN A 56 6.31 -3.25 3.20
C ASN A 56 5.52 -2.45 4.23
N LEU A 57 5.86 -2.63 5.50
CA LEU A 57 5.22 -1.95 6.62
C LEU A 57 6.28 -1.17 7.39
N ALA A 58 5.98 0.06 7.78
CA ALA A 58 6.96 0.91 8.41
C ALA A 58 6.45 1.62 9.66
N ALA A 59 7.39 2.05 10.50
CA ALA A 59 7.12 2.94 11.61
C ALA A 59 8.15 4.08 11.63
N VAL A 60 7.69 5.29 11.86
CA VAL A 60 8.52 6.47 12.04
C VAL A 60 8.41 6.93 13.48
N VAL A 61 9.53 6.93 14.19
CA VAL A 61 9.62 7.25 15.62
C VAL A 61 10.07 8.71 15.78
N GLY A 62 9.16 9.55 16.26
CA GLY A 62 9.47 10.93 16.66
C GLY A 62 9.76 11.02 18.16
N ASP A 63 10.01 12.23 18.68
CA ASP A 63 10.32 12.42 20.10
C ASP A 63 9.11 12.22 21.02
N ALA A 64 7.90 12.50 20.54
CA ALA A 64 6.68 12.39 21.32
C ALA A 64 5.83 11.16 20.96
N SER A 65 5.85 10.73 19.71
CA SER A 65 4.95 9.68 19.23
C SER A 65 5.50 8.96 17.99
N VAL A 66 4.79 7.91 17.58
CA VAL A 66 5.12 7.05 16.42
C VAL A 66 3.97 7.14 15.42
N ALA A 67 4.32 7.26 14.15
CA ALA A 67 3.41 7.00 13.03
C ALA A 67 3.74 5.65 12.40
N VAL A 68 2.71 4.86 12.14
CA VAL A 68 2.82 3.59 11.42
C VAL A 68 2.34 3.82 9.99
N ILE A 69 3.00 3.23 9.02
CA ILE A 69 2.64 3.30 7.59
C ILE A 69 2.29 1.90 7.14
N ASP A 70 1.01 1.72 6.84
CA ASP A 70 0.35 0.47 6.51
C ASP A 70 0.34 -0.57 7.65
N SER A 71 -0.53 -1.56 7.57
CA SER A 71 -0.87 -2.38 8.74
C SER A 71 -0.89 -3.90 8.49
N GLY A 72 -0.69 -4.33 7.24
CA GLY A 72 -0.75 -5.75 6.89
C GLY A 72 -2.15 -6.22 6.51
N VAL A 73 -2.25 -7.52 6.22
CA VAL A 73 -3.41 -8.16 5.58
C VAL A 73 -4.50 -8.60 6.57
N SER A 74 -4.21 -8.56 7.86
CA SER A 74 -5.10 -9.09 8.90
C SER A 74 -4.84 -8.44 10.26
N ARG A 75 -5.79 -8.64 11.19
CA ARG A 75 -5.57 -8.31 12.60
C ARG A 75 -4.32 -8.96 13.17
N ALA A 76 -4.10 -10.24 12.87
CA ALA A 76 -2.92 -10.97 13.36
C ALA A 76 -1.63 -10.30 12.89
N GLN A 77 -1.55 -9.90 11.64
CA GLN A 77 -0.38 -9.19 11.10
C GLN A 77 -0.20 -7.80 11.74
N GLY A 78 -1.30 -7.06 11.94
CA GLY A 78 -1.30 -5.80 12.69
C GLY A 78 -0.78 -5.97 14.11
N GLN A 79 -1.18 -7.04 14.81
CA GLN A 79 -0.69 -7.36 16.17
C GLN A 79 0.80 -7.69 16.18
N GLN A 80 1.29 -8.41 15.19
CA GLN A 80 2.71 -8.73 15.03
C GLN A 80 3.56 -7.48 14.77
N LEU A 81 3.05 -6.56 13.96
CA LEU A 81 3.69 -5.27 13.73
C LEU A 81 3.69 -4.41 15.01
N TYR A 82 2.57 -4.34 15.69
CA TYR A 82 2.46 -3.63 16.96
C TYR A 82 3.45 -4.16 18.00
N ALA A 83 3.52 -5.49 18.17
CA ALA A 83 4.47 -6.12 19.08
C ALA A 83 5.92 -5.79 18.72
N ALA A 84 6.25 -5.79 17.43
CA ALA A 84 7.58 -5.43 16.96
C ALA A 84 7.96 -3.98 17.25
N ILE A 85 7.04 -3.05 17.09
CA ILE A 85 7.24 -1.63 17.43
C ILE A 85 7.45 -1.46 18.93
N ARG A 86 6.67 -2.15 19.75
CA ARG A 86 6.77 -2.09 21.22
C ARG A 86 8.09 -2.63 21.78
N ARG A 87 8.79 -3.47 21.04
CA ARG A 87 10.15 -3.90 21.40
C ARG A 87 11.20 -2.80 21.22
N VAL A 88 10.90 -1.80 20.41
CA VAL A 88 11.83 -0.70 20.09
C VAL A 88 11.51 0.56 20.88
N THR A 89 10.24 0.86 21.11
CA THR A 89 9.82 2.10 21.77
C THR A 89 8.50 1.96 22.53
N ASP A 90 8.40 2.66 23.64
CA ASP A 90 7.17 2.79 24.46
C ASP A 90 6.33 4.01 24.06
N ARG A 91 6.80 4.84 23.16
CA ARG A 91 6.10 6.07 22.75
C ARG A 91 4.73 5.75 22.17
N PRO A 92 3.71 6.59 22.42
CA PRO A 92 2.37 6.36 21.89
C PRO A 92 2.40 6.27 20.38
N ILE A 93 1.64 5.33 19.82
CA ILE A 93 1.37 5.31 18.38
C ILE A 93 0.21 6.26 18.12
N SER A 94 0.52 7.45 17.61
CA SER A 94 -0.47 8.51 17.41
C SER A 94 -1.25 8.39 16.11
N HIS A 95 -0.63 7.82 15.08
CA HIS A 95 -1.21 7.75 13.73
C HIS A 95 -0.91 6.41 13.07
N LEU A 96 -1.90 5.88 12.35
CA LEU A 96 -1.72 4.90 11.29
C LEU A 96 -2.06 5.56 9.96
N ILE A 97 -1.10 5.62 9.08
CA ILE A 97 -1.28 6.13 7.72
C ILE A 97 -1.52 4.93 6.80
N VAL A 98 -2.71 4.87 6.21
CA VAL A 98 -3.08 3.85 5.22
C VAL A 98 -2.83 4.42 3.84
N THR A 99 -1.84 3.89 3.13
CA THR A 99 -1.42 4.43 1.82
C THR A 99 -2.49 4.27 0.75
N HIS A 100 -3.25 3.20 0.80
CA HIS A 100 -4.38 2.94 -0.11
C HIS A 100 -5.23 1.75 0.37
N MET A 101 -6.29 1.44 -0.37
CA MET A 101 -7.35 0.51 0.02
C MET A 101 -6.99 -0.98 0.01
N HIS A 102 -5.90 -1.42 -0.64
CA HIS A 102 -5.63 -2.85 -0.85
C HIS A 102 -5.43 -3.60 0.47
N PRO A 103 -5.87 -4.89 0.53
CA PRO A 103 -5.97 -5.62 1.80
C PRO A 103 -4.67 -5.76 2.57
N ASP A 104 -3.58 -5.99 1.87
CA ASP A 104 -2.24 -6.18 2.45
C ASP A 104 -1.67 -4.91 3.12
N HIS A 105 -2.27 -3.74 2.85
CA HIS A 105 -1.92 -2.46 3.47
C HIS A 105 -2.91 -2.02 4.54
N ALA A 106 -4.19 -2.34 4.40
CA ALA A 106 -5.26 -1.71 5.18
C ALA A 106 -5.90 -2.58 6.26
N MET A 107 -5.74 -3.90 6.22
CA MET A 107 -6.61 -4.79 7.01
C MET A 107 -6.14 -5.08 8.44
N GLY A 108 -4.94 -4.64 8.82
CA GLY A 108 -4.48 -4.68 10.21
C GLY A 108 -4.83 -3.43 11.05
N SER A 109 -5.58 -2.49 10.49
CA SER A 109 -5.79 -1.14 11.06
C SER A 109 -6.54 -1.12 12.40
N ALA A 110 -7.42 -2.09 12.67
CA ALA A 110 -8.15 -2.17 13.94
C ALA A 110 -7.23 -2.21 15.17
N VAL A 111 -6.09 -2.90 15.08
CA VAL A 111 -5.10 -2.99 16.15
C VAL A 111 -4.58 -1.62 16.56
N PHE A 112 -4.22 -0.79 15.60
CA PHE A 112 -3.68 0.54 15.83
C PHE A 112 -4.76 1.53 16.32
N ALA A 113 -5.96 1.40 15.80
CA ALA A 113 -7.10 2.17 16.29
C ALA A 113 -7.43 1.85 17.75
N GLU A 114 -7.38 0.58 18.14
CA GLU A 114 -7.53 0.16 19.55
C GLU A 114 -6.40 0.69 20.44
N ALA A 115 -5.18 0.78 19.92
CA ALA A 115 -4.04 1.39 20.60
C ALA A 115 -4.11 2.93 20.71
N GLY A 116 -5.15 3.56 20.16
CA GLY A 116 -5.38 5.00 20.25
C GLY A 116 -4.90 5.81 19.05
N ALA A 117 -4.36 5.19 18.01
CA ALA A 117 -3.93 5.88 16.80
C ALA A 117 -5.12 6.44 16.01
N GLU A 118 -4.97 7.63 15.43
CA GLU A 118 -5.86 8.12 14.37
C GLU A 118 -5.49 7.45 13.06
N ILE A 119 -6.49 6.95 12.35
CA ILE A 119 -6.31 6.40 11.00
C ILE A 119 -6.40 7.54 9.99
N VAL A 120 -5.37 7.68 9.18
CA VAL A 120 -5.25 8.72 8.15
C VAL A 120 -5.21 8.08 6.78
N GLY A 121 -5.98 8.61 5.85
CA GLY A 121 -6.01 8.11 4.47
C GLY A 121 -6.37 9.18 3.46
N HIS A 122 -6.26 8.83 2.19
CA HIS A 122 -6.66 9.69 1.08
C HIS A 122 -8.15 10.04 1.17
N ARG A 123 -8.55 11.23 0.68
CA ARG A 123 -9.95 11.67 0.64
C ARG A 123 -10.92 10.68 -0.01
N ALA A 124 -10.44 9.88 -0.97
CA ALA A 124 -11.24 8.86 -1.66
C ALA A 124 -11.23 7.49 -0.94
N LEU A 125 -10.41 7.30 0.10
CA LEU A 125 -10.27 6.02 0.78
C LEU A 125 -11.58 5.54 1.45
N PRO A 126 -12.39 6.39 2.13
CA PRO A 126 -13.63 5.94 2.75
C PRO A 126 -14.58 5.26 1.76
N ARG A 127 -14.81 5.88 0.61
CA ARG A 127 -15.68 5.34 -0.43
C ARG A 127 -15.12 4.06 -1.06
N ALA A 128 -13.80 4.03 -1.29
CA ALA A 128 -13.14 2.86 -1.84
C ALA A 128 -13.26 1.64 -0.91
N LEU A 129 -13.05 1.82 0.38
CA LEU A 129 -13.20 0.76 1.38
C LEU A 129 -14.66 0.31 1.50
N GLU A 130 -15.61 1.24 1.52
CA GLU A 130 -17.05 0.89 1.51
C GLU A 130 -17.40 -0.01 0.34
N ALA A 131 -16.90 0.31 -0.85
CA ALA A 131 -17.20 -0.45 -2.07
C ALA A 131 -16.51 -1.84 -2.09
N ARG A 132 -15.30 -1.97 -1.54
CA ARG A 132 -14.45 -3.15 -1.72
C ARG A 132 -14.32 -4.05 -0.49
N ALA A 133 -14.56 -3.55 0.72
CA ALA A 133 -14.29 -4.28 1.96
C ALA A 133 -14.93 -5.66 2.06
N PRO A 134 -16.21 -5.86 1.73
CA PRO A 134 -16.82 -7.19 1.80
C PRO A 134 -16.10 -8.21 0.91
N THR A 135 -15.79 -7.82 -0.33
CA THR A 135 -15.08 -8.67 -1.29
C THR A 135 -13.66 -8.98 -0.82
N TYR A 136 -12.97 -8.00 -0.24
CA TYR A 136 -11.61 -8.20 0.29
C TYR A 136 -11.59 -9.17 1.46
N LEU A 137 -12.52 -9.04 2.41
CA LEU A 137 -12.63 -9.95 3.55
C LEU A 137 -12.90 -11.39 3.09
N ASP A 138 -13.83 -11.57 2.15
CA ASP A 138 -14.15 -12.89 1.59
C ASP A 138 -12.95 -13.49 0.83
N ASN A 139 -12.24 -12.69 0.05
CA ASN A 139 -11.08 -13.15 -0.70
C ASN A 139 -9.92 -13.55 0.22
N MET A 140 -9.64 -12.76 1.24
CA MET A 140 -8.58 -13.09 2.20
C MET A 140 -8.92 -14.36 3.01
N ALA A 141 -10.19 -14.53 3.41
CA ALA A 141 -10.63 -15.75 4.08
C ALA A 141 -10.51 -17.00 3.17
N ARG A 142 -10.74 -16.83 1.86
CA ARG A 142 -10.52 -17.92 0.88
C ARG A 142 -9.05 -18.26 0.67
N LEU A 143 -8.18 -17.26 0.61
CA LEU A 143 -6.75 -17.46 0.37
C LEU A 143 -6.03 -18.01 1.59
N PHE A 144 -6.30 -17.49 2.78
CA PHE A 144 -5.53 -17.79 3.98
C PHE A 144 -6.30 -18.61 5.03
N GLY A 145 -7.57 -18.88 4.76
CA GLY A 145 -8.48 -19.55 5.69
C GLY A 145 -9.17 -18.57 6.65
N PRO A 146 -10.38 -18.92 7.13
CA PRO A 146 -11.16 -18.04 8.01
C PRO A 146 -10.45 -17.78 9.34
N GLN A 147 -9.64 -18.72 9.83
CA GLN A 147 -8.88 -18.57 11.07
C GLN A 147 -7.87 -17.42 11.02
N ALA A 148 -7.21 -17.23 9.87
CA ALA A 148 -6.23 -16.16 9.67
C ALA A 148 -6.86 -14.76 9.71
N MET A 149 -8.17 -14.68 9.47
CA MET A 149 -8.90 -13.41 9.38
C MET A 149 -9.74 -13.10 10.63
N ILE A 150 -9.67 -13.90 11.69
CA ILE A 150 -10.43 -13.67 12.93
C ILE A 150 -10.14 -12.28 13.49
N GLY A 151 -11.21 -11.52 13.78
CA GLY A 151 -11.13 -10.18 14.35
C GLY A 151 -10.65 -9.09 13.38
N THR A 152 -10.42 -9.44 12.11
CA THR A 152 -10.04 -8.48 11.08
C THR A 152 -11.24 -7.62 10.70
N GLU A 153 -11.08 -6.31 10.82
CA GLU A 153 -12.08 -5.30 10.50
C GLU A 153 -11.51 -4.29 9.52
N VAL A 154 -12.33 -3.84 8.59
CA VAL A 154 -11.99 -2.73 7.70
C VAL A 154 -12.52 -1.44 8.30
N LEU A 155 -11.63 -0.51 8.61
CA LEU A 155 -11.97 0.76 9.25
C LEU A 155 -11.82 1.92 8.27
N ALA A 156 -12.80 2.81 8.28
CA ALA A 156 -12.68 4.10 7.61
C ALA A 156 -11.62 4.98 8.32
N PRO A 157 -10.90 5.85 7.59
CA PRO A 157 -10.00 6.79 8.21
C PRO A 157 -10.75 7.80 9.10
N ASP A 158 -10.12 8.18 10.22
CA ASP A 158 -10.59 9.26 11.08
C ASP A 158 -10.30 10.64 10.46
N VAL A 159 -9.19 10.72 9.72
CA VAL A 159 -8.70 11.94 9.06
C VAL A 159 -8.42 11.64 7.60
N VAL A 160 -8.92 12.50 6.73
CA VAL A 160 -8.67 12.38 5.28
C VAL A 160 -7.73 13.47 4.76
N VAL A 161 -6.85 13.08 3.86
CA VAL A 161 -5.93 13.97 3.16
C VAL A 161 -6.59 14.44 1.86
N GLY A 162 -6.90 15.73 1.77
CA GLY A 162 -7.46 16.33 0.56
C GLY A 162 -6.43 16.48 -0.55
N ASN A 163 -5.34 17.16 -0.23
CA ASN A 163 -4.19 17.36 -1.12
C ASN A 163 -2.89 17.09 -0.35
N ARG A 164 -2.69 17.77 0.77
CA ARG A 164 -1.52 17.65 1.63
C ARG A 164 -1.92 17.76 3.09
N LEU A 165 -1.24 16.99 3.94
CA LEU A 165 -1.37 17.05 5.40
C LEU A 165 0.02 16.87 6.01
N THR A 166 0.29 17.56 7.10
CA THR A 166 1.49 17.34 7.91
C THR A 166 1.13 16.75 9.26
N ILE A 167 1.97 15.83 9.75
CA ILE A 167 1.85 15.22 11.07
C ILE A 167 3.15 15.50 11.82
N ASP A 168 3.08 16.11 12.99
CA ASP A 168 4.23 16.33 13.87
C ASP A 168 4.25 15.25 14.96
N LEU A 169 5.33 14.46 14.98
CA LEU A 169 5.56 13.39 15.95
C LEU A 169 6.42 13.84 17.13
N GLY A 170 6.51 15.16 17.35
CA GLY A 170 7.41 15.78 18.33
C GLY A 170 8.79 16.03 17.70
N GLY A 171 8.95 17.22 17.08
CA GLY A 171 10.19 17.59 16.41
C GLY A 171 10.51 16.78 15.15
N ARG A 172 9.58 15.95 14.69
CA ARG A 172 9.70 15.15 13.49
C ARG A 172 8.42 15.20 12.67
N VAL A 173 8.48 15.80 11.50
CA VAL A 173 7.32 16.09 10.67
C VAL A 173 7.26 15.13 9.49
N LEU A 174 6.10 14.51 9.31
CA LEU A 174 5.74 13.76 8.11
C LEU A 174 4.86 14.63 7.22
N GLN A 175 5.18 14.67 5.93
CA GLN A 175 4.34 15.29 4.92
C GLN A 175 3.63 14.18 4.13
N LEU A 176 2.29 14.18 4.20
CA LEU A 176 1.43 13.27 3.46
C LEU A 176 0.87 13.98 2.24
N ASN A 177 0.91 13.33 1.09
CA ASN A 177 0.46 13.88 -0.17
C ASN A 177 -0.53 12.94 -0.84
N ALA A 178 -1.67 13.48 -1.26
CA ALA A 178 -2.68 12.74 -2.01
C ALA A 178 -2.34 12.76 -3.50
N ALA A 179 -2.17 11.59 -4.12
CA ALA A 179 -1.99 11.49 -5.55
C ALA A 179 -3.33 11.58 -6.29
N GLN A 180 -3.29 12.02 -7.55
CA GLN A 180 -4.38 11.77 -8.49
C GLN A 180 -4.45 10.27 -8.80
N THR A 181 -5.53 9.82 -9.42
CA THR A 181 -5.71 8.40 -9.75
C THR A 181 -4.49 7.84 -10.49
N ALA A 182 -3.86 6.84 -9.88
CA ALA A 182 -2.65 6.20 -10.36
C ALA A 182 -2.75 4.68 -10.16
N HIS A 183 -2.02 4.09 -9.21
CA HIS A 183 -2.18 2.68 -8.84
C HIS A 183 -3.62 2.38 -8.44
N THR A 184 -4.20 3.22 -7.58
CA THR A 184 -5.62 3.28 -7.25
C THR A 184 -6.12 4.73 -7.38
N ASP A 185 -7.38 4.98 -7.03
CA ASP A 185 -7.92 6.35 -6.93
C ASP A 185 -7.70 6.98 -5.53
N ASN A 186 -6.95 6.30 -4.65
CA ASN A 186 -6.83 6.68 -3.25
C ASN A 186 -5.41 6.54 -2.68
N ASP A 187 -4.40 6.80 -3.50
CA ASP A 187 -2.99 6.65 -3.14
C ASP A 187 -2.46 7.86 -2.36
N LEU A 188 -1.75 7.57 -1.25
CA LEU A 188 -0.91 8.53 -0.53
C LEU A 188 0.57 8.19 -0.71
N TRP A 189 1.40 9.22 -0.71
CA TRP A 189 2.83 9.08 -0.51
C TRP A 189 3.30 10.04 0.60
N ILE A 190 4.32 9.62 1.34
CA ILE A 190 4.74 10.25 2.58
C ILE A 190 6.22 10.58 2.52
N ARG A 191 6.60 11.79 2.93
CA ARG A 191 7.98 12.19 3.13
C ARG A 191 8.24 12.42 4.62
N ASP A 192 9.24 11.74 5.15
CA ASP A 192 9.83 12.11 6.44
C ASP A 192 10.76 13.30 6.23
N GLN A 193 10.42 14.43 6.81
CA GLN A 193 11.21 15.65 6.61
C GLN A 193 12.58 15.59 7.31
N ALA A 194 12.72 14.79 8.37
CA ALA A 194 13.97 14.68 9.10
C ALA A 194 15.08 14.00 8.28
N THR A 195 14.74 12.92 7.56
CA THR A 195 15.72 12.14 6.78
C THR A 195 15.55 12.31 5.27
N GLY A 196 14.45 12.89 4.82
CA GLY A 196 14.10 12.94 3.40
C GLY A 196 13.56 11.64 2.83
N THR A 197 13.42 10.60 3.65
CA THR A 197 12.91 9.28 3.23
C THR A 197 11.52 9.40 2.64
N LEU A 198 11.31 8.77 1.49
CA LEU A 198 10.07 8.75 0.76
C LEU A 198 9.41 7.37 0.88
N PHE A 199 8.18 7.33 1.37
CA PHE A 199 7.33 6.15 1.37
C PHE A 199 6.30 6.30 0.25
N THR A 200 6.36 5.46 -0.75
CA THR A 200 5.54 5.62 -1.95
C THR A 200 4.22 4.85 -1.91
N GLY A 201 4.03 3.98 -0.91
CA GLY A 201 3.00 2.95 -1.06
C GLY A 201 3.15 2.26 -2.42
N ASP A 202 2.07 1.83 -3.00
CA ASP A 202 2.08 1.10 -4.26
C ASP A 202 2.16 2.00 -5.51
N LEU A 203 2.49 3.28 -5.33
CA LEU A 203 2.92 4.11 -6.46
C LEU A 203 4.26 3.63 -7.05
N VAL A 204 5.07 2.93 -6.27
CA VAL A 204 6.28 2.24 -6.75
C VAL A 204 6.28 0.79 -6.30
N PHE A 205 6.37 -0.10 -7.27
CA PHE A 205 6.64 -1.54 -7.11
C PHE A 205 8.08 -1.84 -7.49
N ARG A 206 8.72 -2.69 -6.70
CA ARG A 206 10.02 -3.28 -7.02
C ARG A 206 9.95 -4.78 -6.79
N ASP A 207 10.57 -5.55 -7.66
CA ASP A 207 10.63 -7.01 -7.60
C ASP A 207 9.27 -7.73 -7.77
N LEU A 208 8.17 -7.08 -7.46
CA LEU A 208 6.80 -7.53 -7.70
C LEU A 208 6.21 -6.76 -8.88
N THR A 209 5.61 -7.48 -9.82
CA THR A 209 4.94 -6.89 -10.99
C THR A 209 3.89 -5.86 -10.55
N PRO A 210 3.92 -4.64 -11.09
CA PRO A 210 2.93 -3.62 -10.77
C PRO A 210 1.50 -4.08 -11.06
N ILE A 211 0.54 -3.61 -10.27
CA ILE A 211 -0.89 -3.84 -10.48
C ILE A 211 -1.59 -2.52 -10.79
N VAL A 212 -2.30 -2.47 -11.90
CA VAL A 212 -3.11 -1.32 -12.29
C VAL A 212 -4.55 -1.53 -11.77
N ASP A 213 -4.96 -0.73 -10.80
CA ASP A 213 -6.34 -0.71 -10.26
C ASP A 213 -6.90 0.72 -10.16
N GLY A 214 -6.35 1.62 -10.95
CA GLY A 214 -6.77 3.00 -11.05
C GLY A 214 -6.71 3.49 -12.49
N SER A 215 -5.59 4.15 -12.83
CA SER A 215 -5.33 4.65 -14.18
C SER A 215 -3.87 4.43 -14.56
N VAL A 216 -3.61 3.67 -15.62
CA VAL A 216 -2.25 3.47 -16.11
C VAL A 216 -1.65 4.79 -16.63
N LEU A 217 -2.45 5.62 -17.28
CA LEU A 217 -1.99 6.93 -17.78
C LEU A 217 -1.72 7.90 -16.64
N GLY A 218 -2.61 7.98 -15.65
CA GLY A 218 -2.42 8.79 -14.45
C GLY A 218 -1.21 8.34 -13.65
N TRP A 219 -0.95 7.04 -13.59
CA TRP A 219 0.21 6.50 -12.90
C TRP A 219 1.52 6.87 -13.61
N LEU A 220 1.58 6.74 -14.93
CA LEU A 220 2.73 7.19 -15.72
C LEU A 220 2.96 8.70 -15.58
N ASP A 221 1.91 9.50 -15.53
CA ASP A 221 2.01 10.94 -15.29
C ASP A 221 2.61 11.26 -13.91
N TRP A 222 2.21 10.55 -12.85
CA TRP A 222 2.81 10.69 -11.53
C TRP A 222 4.29 10.30 -11.53
N LEU A 223 4.64 9.16 -12.14
CA LEU A 223 6.02 8.65 -12.21
C LEU A 223 6.95 9.56 -13.03
N ALA A 224 6.41 10.30 -13.99
CA ALA A 224 7.16 11.25 -14.82
C ALA A 224 7.63 12.50 -14.05
N ARG A 225 7.13 12.70 -12.82
CA ARG A 225 7.45 13.85 -11.97
C ARG A 225 8.16 13.37 -10.69
N PRO A 226 9.47 13.09 -10.74
CA PRO A 226 10.21 12.64 -9.57
C PRO A 226 10.03 13.61 -8.40
N PRO A 227 9.82 13.12 -7.18
CA PRO A 227 9.69 13.97 -6.00
C PRO A 227 10.94 14.84 -5.78
N ARG A 228 10.72 16.10 -5.42
CA ARG A 228 11.81 17.04 -5.15
C ARG A 228 11.69 17.60 -3.73
N PRO A 229 12.83 17.78 -3.02
CA PRO A 229 14.18 17.36 -3.39
C PRO A 229 14.27 15.85 -3.60
N ALA A 230 15.30 15.37 -4.33
CA ALA A 230 15.51 13.95 -4.57
C ALA A 230 15.60 13.19 -3.23
N PRO A 231 14.78 12.15 -3.01
CA PRO A 231 14.81 11.41 -1.75
C PRO A 231 16.11 10.58 -1.66
N PRO A 232 16.82 10.63 -0.50
CA PRO A 232 18.00 9.80 -0.30
C PRO A 232 17.68 8.33 -0.04
N LEU A 233 16.41 8.03 0.28
CA LEU A 233 15.90 6.69 0.50
C LEU A 233 14.45 6.61 0.06
N ILE A 234 14.13 5.57 -0.71
CA ILE A 234 12.79 5.29 -1.23
C ILE A 234 12.35 3.94 -0.68
N VAL A 235 11.21 3.93 -0.02
CA VAL A 235 10.54 2.73 0.48
C VAL A 235 9.32 2.48 -0.39
N PRO A 236 9.37 1.49 -1.30
CA PRO A 236 8.21 1.12 -2.11
C PRO A 236 7.17 0.40 -1.27
N GLY A 237 5.96 0.23 -1.81
CA GLY A 237 4.94 -0.61 -1.18
C GLY A 237 5.30 -2.09 -1.19
N HIS A 238 6.03 -2.52 -2.22
CA HIS A 238 6.56 -3.88 -2.37
C HIS A 238 7.98 -3.86 -2.91
N GLY A 239 8.78 -4.83 -2.44
CA GLY A 239 10.14 -5.01 -2.91
C GLY A 239 11.20 -4.23 -2.13
N ALA A 240 12.42 -4.24 -2.63
CA ALA A 240 13.56 -3.68 -1.93
C ALA A 240 13.55 -2.14 -1.90
N ILE A 241 14.07 -1.55 -0.82
CA ILE A 241 14.35 -0.12 -0.75
C ILE A 241 15.40 0.30 -1.78
N SER A 242 15.42 1.59 -2.13
CA SER A 242 16.38 2.15 -3.08
C SER A 242 16.87 3.52 -2.61
N ASP A 243 18.07 3.88 -2.99
CA ASP A 243 18.68 5.19 -2.72
C ASP A 243 18.63 6.12 -3.95
N GLU A 244 18.03 5.67 -5.05
CA GLU A 244 18.00 6.41 -6.30
C GLU A 244 16.67 6.21 -7.04
N TRP A 245 16.04 7.33 -7.47
CA TRP A 245 14.72 7.32 -8.08
C TRP A 245 14.66 6.54 -9.39
N THR A 246 15.63 6.73 -10.27
CA THR A 246 15.63 6.06 -11.58
C THR A 246 15.76 4.54 -11.44
N ALA A 247 16.56 4.09 -10.47
CA ALA A 247 16.67 2.67 -10.16
C ALA A 247 15.38 2.12 -9.54
N ALA A 248 14.70 2.91 -8.71
CA ALA A 248 13.44 2.50 -8.08
C ALA A 248 12.29 2.44 -9.08
N ALA A 249 12.08 3.50 -9.86
CA ALA A 249 10.91 3.70 -10.70
C ALA A 249 11.12 3.33 -12.18
N GLY A 250 12.36 3.33 -12.67
CA GLY A 250 12.67 3.12 -14.08
C GLY A 250 12.13 1.81 -14.66
N PRO A 251 12.35 0.66 -14.02
CA PRO A 251 11.81 -0.62 -14.51
C PRO A 251 10.27 -0.60 -14.61
N GLN A 252 9.59 -0.04 -13.62
CA GLN A 252 8.13 0.09 -13.62
C GLN A 252 7.64 1.02 -14.75
N ILE A 253 8.31 2.14 -14.97
CA ILE A 253 7.97 3.06 -16.07
C ILE A 253 8.07 2.35 -17.41
N ARG A 254 9.13 1.58 -17.65
CA ARG A 254 9.29 0.80 -18.89
C ARG A 254 8.17 -0.22 -19.04
N PHE A 255 7.83 -0.94 -17.97
CA PHE A 255 6.74 -1.91 -17.99
C PHE A 255 5.39 -1.26 -18.33
N LEU A 256 5.03 -0.19 -17.61
CA LEU A 256 3.74 0.49 -17.82
C LEU A 256 3.64 1.14 -19.21
N LYS A 257 4.74 1.72 -19.72
CA LYS A 257 4.77 2.24 -21.09
C LYS A 257 4.56 1.14 -22.13
N ALA A 258 5.24 0.00 -21.99
CA ALA A 258 5.06 -1.14 -22.86
C ALA A 258 3.63 -1.68 -22.81
N LEU A 259 3.02 -1.73 -21.62
CA LEU A 259 1.62 -2.11 -21.43
C LEU A 259 0.69 -1.18 -22.22
N VAL A 260 0.86 0.13 -22.10
CA VAL A 260 0.06 1.13 -22.85
C VAL A 260 0.25 0.96 -24.36
N ASP A 261 1.48 0.87 -24.84
CA ASP A 261 1.79 0.75 -26.26
C ASP A 261 1.17 -0.50 -26.87
N GLN A 262 1.32 -1.65 -26.21
CA GLN A 262 0.74 -2.92 -26.67
C GLN A 262 -0.79 -2.89 -26.62
N THR A 263 -1.38 -2.28 -25.61
CA THR A 263 -2.84 -2.16 -25.50
C THR A 263 -3.39 -1.28 -26.62
N ARG A 264 -2.80 -0.12 -26.86
CA ARG A 264 -3.20 0.78 -27.97
C ARG A 264 -3.05 0.12 -29.32
N GLN A 265 -1.98 -0.64 -29.54
CA GLN A 265 -1.79 -1.39 -30.77
C GLN A 265 -2.94 -2.38 -31.01
N ARG A 266 -3.30 -3.20 -30.02
CA ARG A 266 -4.38 -4.19 -30.15
C ARG A 266 -5.74 -3.55 -30.37
N ILE A 267 -6.01 -2.45 -29.68
CA ILE A 267 -7.25 -1.66 -29.89
C ILE A 267 -7.28 -1.09 -31.32
N GLY A 268 -6.16 -0.52 -31.80
CA GLY A 268 -6.04 0.02 -33.15
C GLY A 268 -6.20 -1.04 -34.25
N GLU A 269 -5.85 -2.29 -33.98
CA GLU A 269 -6.08 -3.45 -34.85
C GLU A 269 -7.53 -3.99 -34.75
N GLY A 270 -8.38 -3.39 -33.94
CA GLY A 270 -9.76 -3.79 -33.73
C GLY A 270 -9.95 -5.10 -32.98
N GLN A 271 -8.94 -5.52 -32.22
CA GLN A 271 -9.03 -6.75 -31.44
C GLN A 271 -9.95 -6.54 -30.21
N PRO A 272 -10.95 -7.42 -29.99
CA PRO A 272 -11.73 -7.38 -28.77
C PRO A 272 -10.87 -7.76 -27.55
N MET A 273 -11.27 -7.33 -26.36
CA MET A 273 -10.51 -7.52 -25.11
C MET A 273 -10.12 -8.99 -24.89
N SER A 274 -11.03 -9.94 -25.17
CA SER A 274 -10.77 -11.37 -25.01
C SER A 274 -9.62 -11.90 -25.89
N GLN A 275 -9.38 -11.26 -27.02
CA GLN A 275 -8.26 -11.58 -27.93
C GLN A 275 -7.03 -10.73 -27.60
N ALA A 276 -7.21 -9.46 -27.29
CA ALA A 276 -6.13 -8.52 -27.03
C ALA A 276 -5.35 -8.88 -25.75
N VAL A 277 -6.01 -9.22 -24.65
CA VAL A 277 -5.37 -9.49 -23.36
C VAL A 277 -4.33 -10.62 -23.45
N PRO A 278 -4.61 -11.81 -24.01
CA PRO A 278 -3.57 -12.83 -24.18
C PRO A 278 -2.43 -12.40 -25.09
N GLN A 279 -2.70 -11.60 -26.09
CA GLN A 279 -1.67 -11.10 -27.03
C GLN A 279 -0.75 -10.06 -26.38
N ILE A 280 -1.31 -9.18 -25.55
CA ILE A 280 -0.53 -8.23 -24.72
C ILE A 280 0.39 -9.02 -23.78
N GLY A 281 -0.13 -10.04 -23.11
CA GLY A 281 0.67 -10.92 -22.25
C GLY A 281 1.86 -11.55 -22.98
N LYS A 282 1.66 -12.06 -24.19
CA LYS A 282 2.75 -12.60 -25.02
C LYS A 282 3.78 -11.54 -25.41
N ALA A 283 3.32 -10.34 -25.78
CA ALA A 283 4.21 -9.25 -26.15
C ALA A 283 5.06 -8.75 -24.99
N LEU A 284 4.52 -8.78 -23.76
CA LEU A 284 5.23 -8.34 -22.55
C LEU A 284 6.08 -9.45 -21.90
N ALA A 285 5.92 -10.72 -22.28
CA ALA A 285 6.65 -11.84 -21.71
C ALA A 285 8.19 -11.64 -21.67
N PRO A 286 8.84 -11.03 -22.68
CA PRO A 286 10.27 -10.73 -22.62
C PRO A 286 10.68 -9.79 -21.50
N MET A 287 9.74 -9.07 -20.88
CA MET A 287 9.99 -8.15 -19.75
C MET A 287 9.84 -8.82 -18.38
N ALA A 288 9.53 -10.12 -18.33
CA ALA A 288 9.23 -10.84 -17.09
C ALA A 288 10.41 -10.94 -16.13
N ASP A 289 11.64 -10.88 -16.63
CA ASP A 289 12.83 -10.96 -15.80
C ASP A 289 12.88 -9.80 -14.78
N GLY A 290 13.10 -10.16 -13.52
CA GLY A 290 13.08 -9.22 -12.40
C GLY A 290 11.68 -8.88 -11.84
N TRP A 291 10.60 -9.46 -12.38
CA TRP A 291 9.23 -9.25 -11.94
C TRP A 291 8.59 -10.55 -11.44
N ASN A 292 8.41 -10.69 -10.14
CA ASN A 292 7.69 -11.82 -9.55
C ASN A 292 6.19 -11.75 -9.85
N SER A 293 5.52 -12.89 -9.84
CA SER A 293 4.08 -13.06 -10.13
C SER A 293 3.65 -12.42 -11.46
N PHE A 294 4.52 -12.46 -12.48
CA PHE A 294 4.36 -11.70 -13.71
C PHE A 294 3.14 -12.12 -14.53
N ASP A 295 2.99 -13.39 -14.83
CA ASP A 295 1.94 -13.87 -15.76
C ASP A 295 0.53 -13.54 -15.25
N MET A 296 0.27 -13.76 -13.97
CA MET A 296 -1.01 -13.46 -13.33
C MET A 296 -1.28 -11.95 -13.30
N SER A 297 -0.27 -11.15 -13.01
CA SER A 297 -0.38 -9.69 -12.90
C SER A 297 -0.59 -9.04 -14.27
N VAL A 298 0.14 -9.49 -15.28
CA VAL A 298 0.01 -8.95 -16.66
C VAL A 298 -1.37 -9.16 -17.24
N ALA A 299 -2.02 -10.29 -16.98
CA ALA A 299 -3.39 -10.52 -17.46
C ALA A 299 -4.39 -9.51 -16.82
N ARG A 300 -4.23 -9.23 -15.54
CA ARG A 300 -5.03 -8.20 -14.84
C ARG A 300 -4.76 -6.82 -15.38
N ASP A 301 -3.49 -6.48 -15.56
CA ASP A 301 -3.04 -5.17 -16.05
C ASP A 301 -3.49 -4.91 -17.48
N ALA A 302 -3.37 -5.91 -18.36
CA ALA A 302 -3.84 -5.83 -19.74
C ALA A 302 -5.35 -5.59 -19.81
N THR A 303 -6.12 -6.25 -18.95
CA THR A 303 -7.57 -6.04 -18.85
C THR A 303 -7.89 -4.62 -18.38
N ALA A 304 -7.21 -4.14 -17.34
CA ALA A 304 -7.40 -2.79 -16.82
C ALA A 304 -7.01 -1.72 -17.84
N ALA A 305 -5.86 -1.87 -18.50
CA ALA A 305 -5.39 -0.95 -19.53
C ALA A 305 -6.34 -0.93 -20.75
N TYR A 306 -6.82 -2.09 -21.18
CA TYR A 306 -7.78 -2.16 -22.30
C TYR A 306 -9.05 -1.38 -22.00
N LYS A 307 -9.64 -1.58 -20.82
CA LYS A 307 -10.86 -0.87 -20.40
C LYS A 307 -10.67 0.64 -20.29
N GLU A 308 -9.49 1.10 -19.89
CA GLU A 308 -9.16 2.53 -19.82
C GLU A 308 -8.98 3.13 -21.21
N LEU A 309 -8.22 2.46 -22.09
CA LEU A 309 -7.75 3.01 -23.35
C LEU A 309 -8.73 2.81 -24.52
N GLU A 310 -9.71 1.91 -24.42
CA GLU A 310 -10.69 1.68 -25.49
C GLU A 310 -11.58 2.91 -25.78
N TRP A 311 -11.57 3.90 -24.89
CA TRP A 311 -12.36 5.11 -25.00
C TRP A 311 -11.55 6.35 -25.46
N GLU A 312 -10.28 6.19 -25.85
CA GLU A 312 -9.44 7.29 -26.37
C GLU A 312 -9.92 7.78 -27.80
#